data_945f7680f782884f3f551b0ed5bd484b
#
_entry.id   945f7680f782884f3f551b0ed5bd484b
#
_cell.length_a   1.000
_cell.length_b   1.000
_cell.length_c   1.000
_cell.angle_alpha   90.00
_cell.angle_beta   90.00
_cell.angle_gamma   90.00
#
_symmetry.space_group_name_H-M   'P 1'
#
loop_
_entity.id
_entity.type
_entity.pdbx_description
1 polymer ?
#
loop_
_entity_poly.entity_id
_entity_poly.type
_entity_poly.pdbx_seq_one_letter_code
_entity_poly.pdbx_strand_id
1 'polypeptide(L)'
;VRISPSIQILSLFVSLLMASLAAAHPQDGPHADLRLAIDGKGVTFQVGLNLAFMDEAVPATREALDQVAPIEAQALERAMREYMATRVVVEIDGVTIAPDIQKYEFFAEPEPWMIGVFPKFGARALIRCAITARYAVDDPQVVKVTWPTYPRDMVAAELEGLDADQAPYMVLEALLQTSDGGVAIAPFSTAKPTIEWHADESGDSRYAAVPPVPSPSEPMRVSLLGLGLMAVGVPASVVVLKQKGRPAGVASLFAALVASASAALVLPAWRAPIPGTGGQLQLPSDADVAAIFEPLHANLYKAFDHGSEGEIYDALERSVSGPLLGTLYTQVYNSLVQAEQGGMLGIVTGVKPLSLEVQSIQVDKQGRAIIDATHRWSVEGTVYHWGHSHTRVHEYEAVYTLAGLEQGWRIVGQQMREQRRVDEDGQMADRQAEPARESF
;
A
#
# COMPACT_ATOMS: atom_id res chain seq x y z
N VAL A 1 23.04 29.59 5.53
CA VAL A 1 23.08 28.41 4.63
C VAL A 1 21.62 28.08 4.35
N ARG A 2 21.12 28.36 3.13
CA ARG A 2 19.77 27.93 2.70
C ARG A 2 19.88 26.43 2.42
N ILE A 3 19.31 25.62 3.28
CA ILE A 3 19.17 24.18 3.07
C ILE A 3 18.24 24.00 1.87
N SER A 4 18.70 23.27 0.86
CA SER A 4 17.93 22.97 -0.35
C SER A 4 16.61 22.28 0.03
N PRO A 5 15.47 22.65 -0.57
CA PRO A 5 14.17 22.01 -0.28
C PRO A 5 14.17 20.49 -0.50
N SER A 6 15.08 19.96 -1.31
CA SER A 6 15.27 18.52 -1.55
C SER A 6 15.75 17.74 -0.30
N ILE A 7 16.43 18.41 0.65
CA ILE A 7 16.91 17.77 1.88
C ILE A 7 15.79 17.63 2.92
N GLN A 8 14.81 18.51 2.89
CA GLN A 8 13.66 18.45 3.82
C GLN A 8 12.69 17.33 3.48
N ILE A 9 12.59 16.91 2.22
CA ILE A 9 11.74 15.80 1.79
C ILE A 9 12.33 14.44 2.23
N LEU A 10 13.67 14.30 2.19
CA LEU A 10 14.37 13.06 2.57
C LEU A 10 14.21 12.70 4.05
N SER A 11 14.07 13.69 4.95
CA SER A 11 13.95 13.43 6.39
C SER A 11 12.57 12.90 6.79
N LEU A 12 11.57 13.00 5.92
CA LEU A 12 10.17 12.86 6.30
C LEU A 12 9.66 11.41 6.27
N PHE A 13 10.00 10.64 5.23
CA PHE A 13 9.65 9.22 5.17
C PHE A 13 10.55 8.36 6.08
N VAL A 14 11.81 8.76 6.24
CA VAL A 14 12.76 8.11 7.17
C VAL A 14 12.31 8.26 8.62
N SER A 15 11.64 9.35 8.98
CA SER A 15 11.13 9.56 10.35
C SER A 15 10.02 8.59 10.75
N LEU A 16 9.24 8.09 9.78
CA LEU A 16 8.19 7.09 10.05
C LEU A 16 8.78 5.78 10.59
N LEU A 17 9.95 5.39 10.08
CA LEU A 17 10.65 4.16 10.45
C LEU A 17 11.72 4.36 11.53
N MET A 18 12.42 5.51 11.54
CA MET A 18 13.55 5.76 12.44
C MET A 18 13.14 6.08 13.89
N ALA A 19 11.96 6.61 14.14
CA ALA A 19 11.49 6.86 15.51
C ALA A 19 11.23 5.57 16.33
N SER A 20 11.35 4.39 15.69
CA SER A 20 11.11 3.09 16.30
C SER A 20 12.39 2.40 16.83
N LEU A 21 13.57 2.89 16.49
CA LEU A 21 14.86 2.26 16.90
C LEU A 21 15.05 2.22 18.44
N ALA A 22 14.36 3.08 19.17
CA ALA A 22 14.48 3.14 20.64
C ALA A 22 13.61 2.12 21.39
N ALA A 23 12.68 1.41 20.73
CA ALA A 23 11.74 0.50 21.36
C ALA A 23 11.76 -0.94 20.79
N ALA A 24 12.69 -1.26 19.90
CA ALA A 24 12.80 -2.59 19.29
C ALA A 24 13.63 -3.51 20.21
N HIS A 25 13.04 -3.94 21.32
CA HIS A 25 13.65 -4.95 22.20
C HIS A 25 12.72 -6.16 22.33
N PRO A 26 13.25 -7.39 22.44
CA PRO A 26 12.45 -8.57 22.72
C PRO A 26 11.63 -8.37 24.01
N GLN A 27 10.41 -8.87 24.04
CA GLN A 27 9.59 -8.86 25.24
C GLN A 27 10.15 -9.86 26.27
N ASP A 28 10.03 -9.52 27.56
CA ASP A 28 10.43 -10.42 28.66
C ASP A 28 9.33 -11.47 28.90
N GLY A 29 9.26 -12.45 27.97
CA GLY A 29 8.25 -13.49 27.97
C GLY A 29 8.39 -14.48 26.82
N PRO A 30 7.41 -15.38 26.65
CA PRO A 30 7.27 -16.22 25.47
C PRO A 30 7.21 -15.37 24.20
N HIS A 31 7.82 -15.87 23.11
CA HIS A 31 7.92 -15.10 21.87
C HIS A 31 7.97 -16.03 20.65
N ALA A 32 7.27 -15.67 19.59
CA ALA A 32 7.25 -16.36 18.31
C ALA A 32 7.41 -15.37 17.16
N ASP A 33 8.41 -15.54 16.31
CA ASP A 33 8.58 -14.83 15.02
C ASP A 33 8.08 -15.75 13.90
N LEU A 34 6.95 -15.42 13.31
CA LEU A 34 6.26 -16.22 12.32
C LEU A 34 6.26 -15.49 10.97
N ARG A 35 6.85 -16.10 9.93
CA ARG A 35 6.90 -15.55 8.58
C ARG A 35 6.39 -16.55 7.57
N LEU A 36 5.32 -16.22 6.90
CA LEU A 36 4.65 -17.03 5.91
C LEU A 36 4.81 -16.40 4.53
N ALA A 37 5.58 -17.04 3.65
CA ALA A 37 5.74 -16.61 2.28
C ALA A 37 5.00 -17.57 1.34
N ILE A 38 4.11 -17.03 0.49
CA ILE A 38 3.33 -17.78 -0.50
C ILE A 38 3.83 -17.37 -1.88
N ASP A 39 4.25 -18.34 -2.67
CA ASP A 39 4.72 -18.14 -4.04
C ASP A 39 4.08 -19.14 -5.01
N GLY A 40 4.32 -19.00 -6.32
CA GLY A 40 3.78 -19.89 -7.35
C GLY A 40 4.25 -21.36 -7.26
N LYS A 41 5.06 -21.73 -6.25
CA LYS A 41 5.54 -23.09 -5.99
C LYS A 41 5.17 -23.60 -4.61
N GLY A 42 4.32 -22.87 -3.88
CA GLY A 42 3.79 -23.27 -2.58
C GLY A 42 4.06 -22.27 -1.46
N VAL A 43 4.25 -22.79 -0.27
CA VAL A 43 4.36 -22.01 0.96
C VAL A 43 5.69 -22.27 1.64
N THR A 44 6.38 -21.21 2.06
CA THR A 44 7.51 -21.28 2.99
C THR A 44 7.08 -20.71 4.32
N PHE A 45 7.19 -21.48 5.37
CA PHE A 45 6.87 -21.05 6.72
C PHE A 45 8.14 -21.07 7.59
N GLN A 46 8.57 -19.90 8.02
CA GLN A 46 9.67 -19.71 8.96
C GLN A 46 9.07 -19.49 10.35
N VAL A 47 9.50 -20.27 11.30
CA VAL A 47 9.02 -20.27 12.69
C VAL A 47 10.21 -20.15 13.62
N GLY A 48 10.32 -19.01 14.30
CA GLY A 48 11.32 -18.75 15.33
C GLY A 48 10.64 -18.70 16.70
N LEU A 49 11.03 -19.55 17.63
CA LEU A 49 10.49 -19.62 18.99
C LEU A 49 11.63 -19.39 20.00
N ASN A 50 11.39 -18.56 21.02
CA ASN A 50 12.31 -18.51 22.14
C ASN A 50 12.08 -19.66 23.13
N LEU A 51 13.05 -19.89 24.03
CA LEU A 51 12.93 -20.98 24.99
C LEU A 51 11.74 -20.83 25.92
N ALA A 52 11.36 -19.60 26.27
CA ALA A 52 10.18 -19.34 27.10
C ALA A 52 8.89 -19.84 26.42
N PHE A 53 8.76 -19.65 25.11
CA PHE A 53 7.64 -20.20 24.33
C PHE A 53 7.73 -21.73 24.22
N MET A 54 8.92 -22.25 23.96
CA MET A 54 9.12 -23.69 23.80
C MET A 54 8.81 -24.46 25.08
N ASP A 55 9.14 -23.92 26.25
CA ASP A 55 8.85 -24.55 27.54
C ASP A 55 7.33 -24.82 27.74
N GLU A 56 6.47 -23.97 27.17
CA GLU A 56 5.03 -24.13 27.26
C GLU A 56 4.42 -24.94 26.10
N ALA A 57 5.00 -24.79 24.90
CA ALA A 57 4.37 -25.27 23.67
C ALA A 57 5.03 -26.51 23.06
N VAL A 58 6.34 -26.66 23.20
CA VAL A 58 7.13 -27.67 22.52
C VAL A 58 7.79 -28.60 23.56
N PRO A 59 7.26 -29.80 23.74
CA PRO A 59 7.77 -30.73 24.79
C PRO A 59 9.23 -31.09 24.53
N ALA A 60 10.13 -30.47 25.25
CA ALA A 60 11.56 -30.80 25.25
C ALA A 60 12.12 -30.68 26.67
N THR A 61 12.71 -31.76 27.17
CA THR A 61 13.27 -31.76 28.52
C THR A 61 14.68 -31.19 28.48
N ARG A 62 14.97 -30.24 29.40
CA ARG A 62 16.30 -29.63 29.63
C ARG A 62 16.69 -29.79 31.10
N GLU A 63 18.01 -29.88 31.38
CA GLU A 63 18.53 -29.97 32.74
C GLU A 63 18.44 -28.62 33.45
N ALA A 64 18.76 -27.51 32.71
CA ALA A 64 18.69 -26.15 33.22
C ALA A 64 17.74 -25.31 32.36
N LEU A 65 16.96 -24.43 33.00
CA LEU A 65 16.01 -23.57 32.29
C LEU A 65 16.72 -22.48 31.46
N ASP A 66 17.83 -21.95 31.96
CA ASP A 66 18.49 -20.77 31.39
C ASP A 66 19.64 -21.11 30.45
N GLN A 67 19.90 -22.39 30.22
CA GLN A 67 21.00 -22.88 29.39
C GLN A 67 20.54 -24.02 28.51
N VAL A 68 21.26 -24.26 27.45
CA VAL A 68 21.05 -25.39 26.55
C VAL A 68 22.39 -26.08 26.34
N ALA A 69 22.52 -27.29 26.86
CA ALA A 69 23.70 -28.09 26.61
C ALA A 69 23.74 -28.57 25.14
N PRO A 70 24.90 -28.84 24.54
CA PRO A 70 24.98 -29.28 23.13
C PRO A 70 24.14 -30.50 22.79
N ILE A 71 23.97 -31.42 23.73
CA ILE A 71 23.09 -32.61 23.54
C ILE A 71 21.61 -32.21 23.55
N GLU A 72 21.23 -31.20 24.30
CA GLU A 72 19.86 -30.71 24.39
C GLU A 72 19.47 -29.92 23.15
N ALA A 73 20.42 -29.22 22.49
CA ALA A 73 20.19 -28.55 21.22
C ALA A 73 19.64 -29.51 20.15
N GLN A 74 20.16 -30.75 20.09
CA GLN A 74 19.66 -31.79 19.20
C GLN A 74 18.26 -32.28 19.61
N ALA A 75 17.97 -32.30 20.91
CA ALA A 75 16.64 -32.69 21.41
C ALA A 75 15.61 -31.61 21.07
N LEU A 76 15.99 -30.33 21.19
CA LEU A 76 15.17 -29.18 20.78
C LEU A 76 14.88 -29.19 19.26
N GLU A 77 15.89 -29.51 18.44
CA GLU A 77 15.68 -29.65 17.01
C GLU A 77 14.64 -30.72 16.69
N ARG A 78 14.78 -31.90 17.30
CA ARG A 78 13.81 -33.01 17.10
C ARG A 78 12.42 -32.59 17.54
N ALA A 79 12.29 -31.95 18.70
CA ALA A 79 11.02 -31.49 19.23
C ALA A 79 10.35 -30.45 18.31
N MET A 80 11.12 -29.50 17.79
CA MET A 80 10.65 -28.51 16.81
C MET A 80 10.17 -29.17 15.50
N ARG A 81 10.94 -30.13 14.95
CA ARG A 81 10.54 -30.87 13.75
C ARG A 81 9.25 -31.65 13.97
N GLU A 82 9.12 -32.35 15.10
CA GLU A 82 7.91 -33.08 15.48
C GLU A 82 6.73 -32.12 15.68
N TYR A 83 6.94 -30.99 16.34
CA TYR A 83 5.92 -29.96 16.55
C TYR A 83 5.37 -29.44 15.22
N MET A 84 6.25 -29.07 14.29
CA MET A 84 5.86 -28.62 12.96
C MET A 84 5.10 -29.70 12.17
N ALA A 85 5.56 -30.95 12.25
CA ALA A 85 4.96 -32.07 11.50
C ALA A 85 3.60 -32.52 12.05
N THR A 86 3.37 -32.36 13.37
CA THR A 86 2.21 -33.01 14.04
C THR A 86 1.20 -31.98 14.59
N ARG A 87 1.61 -30.77 14.83
CA ARG A 87 0.77 -29.74 15.50
C ARG A 87 0.40 -28.59 14.59
N VAL A 88 1.33 -28.11 13.76
CA VAL A 88 1.05 -27.04 12.80
C VAL A 88 0.43 -27.66 11.54
N VAL A 89 -0.77 -27.25 11.21
CA VAL A 89 -1.49 -27.79 10.04
C VAL A 89 -1.46 -26.77 8.92
N VAL A 90 -0.93 -27.18 7.77
CA VAL A 90 -0.95 -26.38 6.53
C VAL A 90 -1.77 -27.13 5.50
N GLU A 91 -2.86 -26.51 5.06
CA GLU A 91 -3.71 -27.02 3.99
C GLU A 91 -3.55 -26.10 2.78
N ILE A 92 -3.30 -26.67 1.62
CA ILE A 92 -3.24 -25.97 0.35
C ILE A 92 -4.27 -26.59 -0.58
N ASP A 93 -5.18 -25.78 -1.08
CA ASP A 93 -6.28 -26.20 -1.96
C ASP A 93 -7.11 -27.35 -1.37
N GLY A 94 -7.32 -27.30 -0.05
CA GLY A 94 -8.08 -28.32 0.71
C GLY A 94 -7.31 -29.61 1.02
N VAL A 95 -6.01 -29.67 0.71
CA VAL A 95 -5.16 -30.84 1.00
C VAL A 95 -4.15 -30.48 2.08
N THR A 96 -4.09 -31.28 3.15
CA THR A 96 -3.04 -31.12 4.17
C THR A 96 -1.69 -31.57 3.62
N ILE A 97 -0.70 -30.69 3.65
CA ILE A 97 0.66 -30.93 3.15
C ILE A 97 1.61 -31.11 4.33
N ALA A 98 2.43 -32.15 4.27
CA ALA A 98 3.49 -32.34 5.26
C ALA A 98 4.65 -31.35 5.05
N PRO A 99 5.26 -30.82 6.14
CA PRO A 99 6.40 -29.93 6.02
C PRO A 99 7.65 -30.64 5.52
N ASP A 100 8.31 -30.08 4.52
CA ASP A 100 9.70 -30.39 4.18
C ASP A 100 10.61 -29.40 4.90
N ILE A 101 11.29 -29.85 5.95
CA ILE A 101 12.12 -29.02 6.81
C ILE A 101 13.46 -28.75 6.11
N GLN A 102 13.60 -27.57 5.56
CA GLN A 102 14.77 -27.12 4.81
C GLN A 102 15.93 -26.71 5.71
N LYS A 103 15.62 -26.08 6.84
CA LYS A 103 16.65 -25.49 7.72
C LYS A 103 16.20 -25.52 9.17
N TYR A 104 17.16 -25.72 10.07
CA TYR A 104 17.04 -25.48 11.49
C TYR A 104 18.21 -24.61 11.96
N GLU A 105 17.92 -23.59 12.75
CA GLU A 105 18.92 -22.67 13.31
C GLU A 105 18.70 -22.57 14.81
N PHE A 106 19.80 -22.59 15.53
CA PHE A 106 19.82 -22.38 16.96
C PHE A 106 20.65 -21.11 17.24
N PHE A 107 20.01 -20.12 17.82
CA PHE A 107 20.64 -18.86 18.21
C PHE A 107 20.97 -18.95 19.70
N ALA A 108 22.22 -19.33 19.96
CA ALA A 108 22.73 -19.55 21.31
C ALA A 108 23.22 -18.26 21.96
N GLU A 109 23.28 -18.33 23.27
CA GLU A 109 23.96 -17.47 24.24
C GLU A 109 23.88 -15.96 24.02
N PRO A 110 22.90 -15.33 24.69
CA PRO A 110 22.85 -13.87 24.75
C PRO A 110 24.10 -13.35 25.50
N GLU A 111 24.58 -12.18 25.11
CA GLU A 111 25.59 -11.47 25.87
C GLU A 111 25.13 -11.29 27.33
N PRO A 112 25.99 -11.53 28.35
CA PRO A 112 25.56 -11.53 29.73
C PRO A 112 24.88 -10.25 30.21
N TRP A 113 25.21 -9.09 29.63
CA TRP A 113 24.58 -7.82 29.94
C TRP A 113 23.15 -7.73 29.46
N MET A 114 22.78 -8.47 28.40
CA MET A 114 21.41 -8.48 27.89
C MET A 114 20.45 -9.19 28.85
N ILE A 115 20.91 -10.19 29.58
CA ILE A 115 20.08 -10.99 30.51
C ILE A 115 19.45 -10.07 31.58
N GLY A 116 20.17 -9.04 32.02
CA GLY A 116 19.69 -8.09 33.01
C GLY A 116 18.46 -7.25 32.54
N VAL A 117 18.21 -7.19 31.24
CA VAL A 117 17.05 -6.49 30.66
C VAL A 117 15.79 -7.37 30.71
N PHE A 118 15.94 -8.67 30.99
CA PHE A 118 14.85 -9.66 31.04
C PHE A 118 14.75 -10.30 32.45
N PRO A 119 14.24 -9.56 33.46
CA PRO A 119 14.27 -10.01 34.85
C PRO A 119 13.37 -11.23 35.15
N LYS A 120 12.36 -11.50 34.32
CA LYS A 120 11.41 -12.61 34.54
C LYS A 120 11.86 -13.92 33.87
N PHE A 121 12.26 -13.83 32.60
CA PHE A 121 12.58 -15.00 31.80
C PHE A 121 14.09 -15.17 31.53
N GLY A 122 14.89 -14.13 31.81
CA GLY A 122 16.35 -14.20 31.68
C GLY A 122 16.79 -14.63 30.29
N ALA A 123 17.75 -15.57 30.25
CA ALA A 123 18.26 -16.11 29.00
C ALA A 123 17.17 -16.80 28.13
N ARG A 124 16.10 -17.32 28.74
CA ARG A 124 15.01 -17.98 28.00
C ARG A 124 14.26 -17.04 27.06
N ALA A 125 14.20 -15.75 27.37
CA ALA A 125 13.63 -14.74 26.47
C ALA A 125 14.48 -14.52 25.21
N LEU A 126 15.78 -14.77 25.28
CA LEU A 126 16.79 -14.42 24.28
C LEU A 126 17.25 -15.60 23.41
N ILE A 127 17.36 -16.81 24.00
CA ILE A 127 17.75 -18.00 23.25
C ILE A 127 16.60 -18.45 22.38
N ARG A 128 16.87 -18.72 21.08
CA ARG A 128 15.85 -19.02 20.08
C ARG A 128 16.21 -20.22 19.23
N CYS A 129 15.18 -20.95 18.84
CA CYS A 129 15.22 -21.97 17.79
C CYS A 129 14.39 -21.48 16.59
N ALA A 130 14.92 -21.59 15.41
CA ALA A 130 14.19 -21.28 14.19
C ALA A 130 14.18 -22.47 13.22
N ILE A 131 13.05 -22.67 12.57
CA ILE A 131 12.86 -23.70 11.55
C ILE A 131 12.26 -23.07 10.29
N THR A 132 12.75 -23.53 9.13
CA THR A 132 12.18 -23.17 7.83
C THR A 132 11.57 -24.44 7.22
N ALA A 133 10.27 -24.42 7.05
CA ALA A 133 9.49 -25.51 6.43
C ALA A 133 8.99 -25.09 5.06
N ARG A 134 9.11 -25.98 4.07
CA ARG A 134 8.54 -25.81 2.73
C ARG A 134 7.35 -26.73 2.55
N TYR A 135 6.27 -26.22 1.96
CA TYR A 135 5.07 -26.95 1.57
C TYR A 135 4.91 -26.75 0.06
N ALA A 136 5.40 -27.72 -0.72
CA ALA A 136 5.49 -27.57 -2.17
C ALA A 136 4.14 -27.92 -2.84
N VAL A 137 3.54 -26.95 -3.52
CA VAL A 137 2.36 -27.07 -4.37
C VAL A 137 2.48 -26.06 -5.48
N ASP A 138 2.29 -26.45 -6.73
CA ASP A 138 2.33 -25.51 -7.86
C ASP A 138 1.04 -24.65 -7.88
N ASP A 139 1.20 -23.35 -8.00
CA ASP A 139 0.15 -22.34 -8.17
C ASP A 139 -0.99 -22.43 -7.11
N PRO A 140 -0.67 -22.30 -5.80
CA PRO A 140 -1.65 -22.42 -4.73
C PRO A 140 -2.74 -21.35 -4.85
N GLN A 141 -4.02 -21.78 -4.75
CA GLN A 141 -5.17 -20.86 -4.83
C GLN A 141 -5.72 -20.50 -3.44
N VAL A 142 -5.70 -21.45 -2.52
CA VAL A 142 -6.17 -21.25 -1.13
C VAL A 142 -5.14 -21.86 -0.18
N VAL A 143 -4.66 -21.07 0.75
CA VAL A 143 -3.73 -21.51 1.79
C VAL A 143 -4.35 -21.28 3.16
N LYS A 144 -4.41 -22.34 3.98
CA LYS A 144 -4.83 -22.27 5.38
C LYS A 144 -3.70 -22.75 6.27
N VAL A 145 -3.36 -21.95 7.28
CA VAL A 145 -2.38 -22.32 8.30
C VAL A 145 -3.05 -22.27 9.66
N THR A 146 -3.06 -23.39 10.37
CA THR A 146 -3.63 -23.51 11.71
C THR A 146 -2.52 -23.66 12.74
N TRP A 147 -2.51 -22.75 13.73
CA TRP A 147 -1.58 -22.77 14.86
C TRP A 147 -2.26 -23.23 16.14
N PRO A 148 -1.74 -24.25 16.83
CA PRO A 148 -2.51 -24.92 17.89
C PRO A 148 -2.27 -24.43 19.32
N THR A 149 -1.20 -23.66 19.57
CA THR A 149 -0.71 -23.40 20.93
C THR A 149 -0.45 -21.92 21.18
N TYR A 150 -0.95 -21.46 22.32
CA TYR A 150 -0.85 -20.06 22.73
C TYR A 150 -0.36 -20.00 24.19
N PRO A 151 0.89 -19.59 24.44
CA PRO A 151 1.38 -19.29 25.78
C PRO A 151 0.59 -18.16 26.44
N ARG A 152 0.77 -18.00 27.74
CA ARG A 152 0.18 -16.89 28.48
C ARG A 152 0.93 -15.59 28.20
N ASP A 153 0.17 -14.51 28.03
CA ASP A 153 0.73 -13.16 27.88
C ASP A 153 1.00 -12.55 29.26
N MET A 154 2.21 -12.77 29.74
CA MET A 154 2.64 -12.28 31.05
C MET A 154 2.84 -10.76 31.08
N VAL A 155 3.04 -10.13 29.91
CA VAL A 155 3.16 -8.66 29.82
C VAL A 155 1.78 -8.03 29.96
N ALA A 156 0.78 -8.53 29.24
CA ALA A 156 -0.59 -8.07 29.37
C ALA A 156 -1.13 -8.29 30.80
N ALA A 157 -0.84 -9.45 31.39
CA ALA A 157 -1.24 -9.72 32.80
C ALA A 157 -0.68 -8.69 33.77
N GLU A 158 0.60 -8.31 33.61
CA GLU A 158 1.21 -7.30 34.48
C GLU A 158 0.59 -5.92 34.33
N LEU A 159 0.34 -5.50 33.08
CA LEU A 159 -0.29 -4.21 32.79
C LEU A 159 -1.71 -4.12 33.36
N GLU A 160 -2.43 -5.24 33.37
CA GLU A 160 -3.79 -5.34 33.89
C GLU A 160 -3.83 -5.68 35.39
N GLY A 161 -2.69 -5.94 36.03
CA GLY A 161 -2.60 -6.32 37.44
C GLY A 161 -3.20 -7.70 37.74
N LEU A 162 -3.12 -8.62 36.79
CA LEU A 162 -3.63 -9.98 36.89
C LEU A 162 -2.56 -10.95 37.41
N ASP A 163 -3.01 -12.02 38.08
CA ASP A 163 -2.13 -13.13 38.44
C ASP A 163 -1.78 -13.98 37.21
N ALA A 164 -0.66 -14.70 37.25
CA ALA A 164 -0.15 -15.48 36.12
C ALA A 164 -1.14 -16.53 35.58
N ASP A 165 -1.99 -17.09 36.43
CA ASP A 165 -3.04 -18.05 36.08
C ASP A 165 -4.26 -17.39 35.40
N GLN A 166 -4.43 -16.09 35.59
CA GLN A 166 -5.47 -15.24 34.98
C GLN A 166 -4.98 -14.55 33.70
N ALA A 167 -3.68 -14.63 33.41
CA ALA A 167 -3.10 -14.02 32.22
C ALA A 167 -3.84 -14.45 30.93
N PRO A 168 -4.15 -13.53 30.02
CA PRO A 168 -4.75 -13.88 28.75
C PRO A 168 -3.77 -14.74 27.91
N TYR A 169 -4.30 -15.44 26.93
CA TYR A 169 -3.43 -16.10 25.95
C TYR A 169 -2.87 -15.07 24.97
N MET A 170 -1.61 -15.28 24.58
CA MET A 170 -0.97 -14.43 23.57
C MET A 170 -1.75 -14.46 22.25
N VAL A 171 -1.76 -13.33 21.56
CA VAL A 171 -2.04 -13.26 20.14
C VAL A 171 -0.69 -13.34 19.42
N LEU A 172 -0.53 -14.35 18.57
CA LEU A 172 0.68 -14.50 17.76
C LEU A 172 0.44 -13.80 16.42
N GLU A 173 1.43 -13.10 15.95
CA GLU A 173 1.34 -12.40 14.66
C GLU A 173 2.26 -13.07 13.65
N ALA A 174 1.73 -13.39 12.48
CA ALA A 174 2.52 -13.89 11.36
C ALA A 174 2.64 -12.80 10.29
N LEU A 175 3.86 -12.57 9.85
CA LEU A 175 4.13 -11.80 8.65
C LEU A 175 3.78 -12.65 7.43
N LEU A 176 2.76 -12.26 6.68
CA LEU A 176 2.36 -12.87 5.43
C LEU A 176 2.97 -12.08 4.26
N GLN A 177 3.68 -12.78 3.38
CA GLN A 177 4.23 -12.24 2.14
C GLN A 177 3.74 -13.07 0.95
N THR A 178 3.33 -12.42 -0.12
CA THR A 178 2.82 -13.09 -1.33
C THR A 178 3.68 -12.76 -2.55
N SER A 179 3.67 -13.63 -3.56
CA SER A 179 4.51 -13.50 -4.75
C SER A 179 4.23 -12.25 -5.58
N ASP A 180 3.05 -11.67 -5.44
CA ASP A 180 2.66 -10.40 -6.06
C ASP A 180 3.12 -9.17 -5.25
N GLY A 181 3.99 -9.40 -4.25
CA GLY A 181 4.55 -8.37 -3.39
C GLY A 181 3.63 -7.92 -2.24
N GLY A 182 2.46 -8.56 -2.07
CA GLY A 182 1.59 -8.26 -0.94
C GLY A 182 2.24 -8.61 0.40
N VAL A 183 2.16 -7.69 1.38
CA VAL A 183 2.64 -7.90 2.75
C VAL A 183 1.52 -7.56 3.72
N ALA A 184 1.26 -8.45 4.68
CA ALA A 184 0.24 -8.28 5.69
C ALA A 184 0.67 -8.89 7.03
N ILE A 185 0.07 -8.43 8.12
CA ILE A 185 0.17 -9.08 9.44
C ILE A 185 -1.12 -9.84 9.68
N ALA A 186 -0.99 -11.13 9.91
CA ALA A 186 -2.11 -12.02 10.13
C ALA A 186 -2.05 -12.59 11.58
N PRO A 187 -3.06 -12.30 12.43
CA PRO A 187 -3.05 -12.75 13.81
C PRO A 187 -3.57 -14.18 13.95
N PHE A 188 -2.91 -14.95 14.80
CA PHE A 188 -3.41 -16.19 15.38
C PHE A 188 -3.83 -15.97 16.83
N SER A 189 -4.98 -16.49 17.22
CA SER A 189 -5.45 -16.46 18.59
C SER A 189 -6.25 -17.73 18.93
N THR A 190 -6.55 -17.93 20.20
CA THR A 190 -7.43 -19.02 20.62
C THR A 190 -8.82 -18.95 19.99
N ALA A 191 -9.32 -17.75 19.69
CA ALA A 191 -10.60 -17.53 19.01
C ALA A 191 -10.49 -17.67 17.48
N LYS A 192 -9.33 -17.38 16.90
CA LYS A 192 -9.06 -17.49 15.47
C LYS A 192 -7.72 -18.20 15.26
N PRO A 193 -7.69 -19.54 15.36
CA PRO A 193 -6.43 -20.29 15.26
C PRO A 193 -5.94 -20.52 13.82
N THR A 194 -6.68 -20.07 12.82
CA THR A 194 -6.38 -20.30 11.41
C THR A 194 -6.28 -18.98 10.64
N ILE A 195 -5.19 -18.84 9.90
CA ILE A 195 -5.03 -17.81 8.85
C ILE A 195 -5.44 -18.47 7.53
N GLU A 196 -6.20 -17.74 6.72
CA GLU A 196 -6.63 -18.15 5.38
C GLU A 196 -6.24 -17.08 4.37
N TRP A 197 -5.64 -17.48 3.26
CA TRP A 197 -5.27 -16.64 2.14
C TRP A 197 -5.88 -17.19 0.85
N HIS A 198 -6.30 -16.29 -0.05
CA HIS A 198 -6.88 -16.59 -1.36
C HIS A 198 -6.16 -15.83 -2.46
N ALA A 199 -5.84 -16.51 -3.57
CA ALA A 199 -5.12 -15.93 -4.70
C ALA A 199 -5.91 -14.84 -5.45
N ASP A 200 -7.24 -14.93 -5.46
CA ASP A 200 -8.13 -13.97 -6.12
C ASP A 200 -8.23 -12.61 -5.41
N GLU A 201 -7.80 -12.54 -4.14
CA GLU A 201 -7.71 -11.28 -3.39
C GLU A 201 -6.43 -10.51 -3.71
N SER A 202 -5.57 -11.02 -4.59
CA SER A 202 -4.29 -10.45 -4.99
C SER A 202 -4.33 -9.83 -6.41
N GLY A 203 -3.38 -8.94 -6.74
CA GLY A 203 -3.21 -8.42 -8.09
C GLY A 203 -3.77 -7.02 -8.35
N ASP A 204 -4.07 -6.70 -9.63
CA ASP A 204 -4.45 -5.35 -10.11
C ASP A 204 -5.74 -4.81 -9.46
N SER A 205 -6.61 -5.66 -8.94
CA SER A 205 -7.82 -5.27 -8.20
C SER A 205 -7.54 -4.45 -6.94
N ARG A 206 -6.30 -4.47 -6.43
CA ARG A 206 -5.87 -3.69 -5.27
C ARG A 206 -5.74 -2.19 -5.55
N TYR A 207 -5.61 -1.80 -6.83
CA TYR A 207 -5.46 -0.40 -7.20
C TYR A 207 -6.82 0.24 -7.46
N ALA A 208 -7.03 1.40 -6.84
CA ALA A 208 -8.23 2.18 -7.07
C ALA A 208 -8.24 2.78 -8.49
N ALA A 209 -9.38 2.70 -9.16
CA ALA A 209 -9.55 3.24 -10.50
C ALA A 209 -9.52 4.77 -10.48
N VAL A 210 -8.69 5.36 -11.36
CA VAL A 210 -8.60 6.81 -11.55
C VAL A 210 -9.45 7.22 -12.75
N PRO A 211 -10.30 8.26 -12.65
CA PRO A 211 -11.06 8.76 -13.79
C PRO A 211 -10.15 9.14 -14.97
N PRO A 212 -10.61 8.99 -16.21
CA PRO A 212 -9.81 9.36 -17.37
C PRO A 212 -9.61 10.88 -17.46
N VAL A 213 -8.50 11.29 -18.08
CA VAL A 213 -8.27 12.71 -18.39
C VAL A 213 -9.29 13.17 -19.44
N PRO A 214 -10.00 14.28 -19.23
CA PRO A 214 -10.93 14.80 -20.20
C PRO A 214 -10.23 15.10 -21.53
N SER A 215 -10.80 14.62 -22.61
CA SER A 215 -10.32 14.94 -23.94
C SER A 215 -10.75 16.36 -24.34
N PRO A 216 -9.93 17.09 -25.10
CA PRO A 216 -10.36 18.35 -25.67
C PRO A 216 -11.65 18.20 -26.46
N SER A 217 -12.55 19.17 -26.36
CA SER A 217 -13.79 19.15 -27.11
C SER A 217 -13.51 19.03 -28.60
N GLU A 218 -14.23 18.12 -29.27
CA GLU A 218 -14.10 18.02 -30.72
C GLU A 218 -14.57 19.34 -31.38
N PRO A 219 -13.83 19.82 -32.39
CA PRO A 219 -14.25 21.00 -33.12
C PRO A 219 -15.61 20.78 -33.78
N MET A 220 -16.47 21.79 -33.72
CA MET A 220 -17.73 21.73 -34.46
C MET A 220 -17.42 21.53 -35.95
N ARG A 221 -18.02 20.50 -36.53
CA ARG A 221 -17.81 20.15 -37.95
C ARG A 221 -18.98 20.57 -38.77
N VAL A 222 -18.74 21.34 -39.82
CA VAL A 222 -19.78 21.73 -40.78
C VAL A 222 -19.64 20.97 -42.07
N SER A 223 -20.78 20.65 -42.72
CA SER A 223 -20.80 20.02 -44.02
C SER A 223 -20.40 21.01 -45.09
N LEU A 224 -19.25 20.77 -45.76
CA LEU A 224 -18.80 21.58 -46.88
C LEU A 224 -19.79 21.52 -48.04
N LEU A 225 -20.39 20.37 -48.28
CA LEU A 225 -21.41 20.22 -49.30
C LEU A 225 -22.69 20.99 -48.94
N GLY A 226 -23.11 20.94 -47.68
CA GLY A 226 -24.22 21.73 -47.18
C GLY A 226 -23.99 23.24 -47.33
N LEU A 227 -22.79 23.70 -46.98
CA LEU A 227 -22.39 25.10 -47.19
C LEU A 227 -22.39 25.50 -48.68
N GLY A 228 -21.84 24.61 -49.54
CA GLY A 228 -21.82 24.83 -50.97
C GLY A 228 -23.24 24.93 -51.56
N LEU A 229 -24.16 24.05 -51.15
CA LEU A 229 -25.56 24.09 -51.57
C LEU A 229 -26.26 25.36 -51.06
N MET A 230 -25.96 25.82 -49.87
CA MET A 230 -26.49 27.08 -49.36
C MET A 230 -25.92 28.31 -50.12
N ALA A 231 -24.59 28.31 -50.40
CA ALA A 231 -23.94 29.37 -51.13
C ALA A 231 -24.47 29.58 -52.56
N VAL A 232 -24.95 28.48 -53.18
CA VAL A 232 -25.57 28.57 -54.51
C VAL A 232 -27.09 28.73 -54.43
N GLY A 233 -27.74 27.99 -53.53
CA GLY A 233 -29.18 27.94 -53.38
C GLY A 233 -29.83 29.20 -52.90
N VAL A 234 -29.19 29.92 -51.96
CA VAL A 234 -29.71 31.22 -51.46
C VAL A 234 -29.72 32.30 -52.54
N PRO A 235 -28.62 32.57 -53.27
CA PRO A 235 -28.62 33.52 -54.36
C PRO A 235 -29.58 33.13 -55.48
N ALA A 236 -29.63 31.83 -55.83
CA ALA A 236 -30.62 31.34 -56.84
C ALA A 236 -32.06 31.61 -56.41
N SER A 237 -32.39 31.41 -55.12
CA SER A 237 -33.70 31.69 -54.56
C SER A 237 -34.07 33.16 -54.63
N VAL A 238 -33.10 34.07 -54.45
CA VAL A 238 -33.30 35.53 -54.65
C VAL A 238 -33.63 35.87 -56.11
N VAL A 239 -32.93 35.21 -57.04
CA VAL A 239 -33.23 35.39 -58.49
C VAL A 239 -34.65 34.90 -58.83
N VAL A 240 -35.03 33.71 -58.31
CA VAL A 240 -36.40 33.15 -58.49
C VAL A 240 -37.46 34.06 -57.88
N LEU A 241 -37.16 34.65 -56.71
CA LEU A 241 -38.06 35.62 -56.07
C LEU A 241 -38.33 36.83 -56.95
N LYS A 242 -37.26 37.36 -57.58
CA LYS A 242 -37.38 38.52 -58.48
C LYS A 242 -38.10 38.20 -59.76
N GLN A 243 -37.94 37.00 -60.31
CA GLN A 243 -38.51 36.59 -61.60
C GLN A 243 -39.93 36.01 -61.53
N LYS A 244 -40.19 35.17 -60.49
CA LYS A 244 -41.43 34.39 -60.36
C LYS A 244 -42.29 34.77 -59.15
N GLY A 245 -41.89 35.74 -58.37
CA GLY A 245 -42.63 36.24 -57.22
C GLY A 245 -42.37 35.49 -55.89
N ARG A 246 -43.00 35.97 -54.81
CA ARG A 246 -42.77 35.49 -53.43
C ARG A 246 -42.98 33.98 -53.22
N PRO A 247 -44.04 33.34 -53.68
CA PRO A 247 -44.26 31.92 -53.38
C PRO A 247 -43.16 31.00 -53.98
N ALA A 248 -42.73 31.33 -55.22
CA ALA A 248 -41.67 30.53 -55.88
C ALA A 248 -40.28 30.77 -55.25
N GLY A 249 -40.00 31.99 -54.82
CA GLY A 249 -38.73 32.30 -54.10
C GLY A 249 -38.66 31.63 -52.75
N VAL A 250 -39.74 31.61 -51.98
CA VAL A 250 -39.79 30.92 -50.66
C VAL A 250 -39.68 29.39 -50.83
N ALA A 251 -40.36 28.81 -51.83
CA ALA A 251 -40.26 27.39 -52.12
C ALA A 251 -38.82 26.98 -52.50
N SER A 252 -38.11 27.75 -53.32
CA SER A 252 -36.73 27.48 -53.70
C SER A 252 -35.74 27.64 -52.56
N LEU A 253 -35.97 28.61 -51.66
CA LEU A 253 -35.15 28.74 -50.43
C LEU A 253 -35.35 27.55 -49.50
N PHE A 254 -36.59 27.14 -49.32
CA PHE A 254 -36.87 25.96 -48.49
C PHE A 254 -36.23 24.69 -49.08
N ALA A 255 -36.31 24.48 -50.38
CA ALA A 255 -35.64 23.37 -51.05
C ALA A 255 -34.11 23.39 -50.88
N ALA A 256 -33.48 24.57 -50.95
CA ALA A 256 -32.06 24.72 -50.70
C ALA A 256 -31.66 24.44 -49.25
N LEU A 257 -32.48 24.83 -48.27
CA LEU A 257 -32.27 24.52 -46.86
C LEU A 257 -32.41 23.02 -46.59
N VAL A 258 -33.45 22.37 -47.14
CA VAL A 258 -33.64 20.91 -46.98
C VAL A 258 -32.50 20.14 -47.63
N ALA A 259 -32.07 20.51 -48.83
CA ALA A 259 -30.95 19.87 -49.53
C ALA A 259 -29.64 20.00 -48.72
N SER A 260 -29.38 21.19 -48.16
CA SER A 260 -28.21 21.43 -47.32
C SER A 260 -28.20 20.61 -46.03
N ALA A 261 -29.36 20.55 -45.38
CA ALA A 261 -29.54 19.74 -44.16
C ALA A 261 -29.39 18.22 -44.47
N SER A 262 -29.99 17.77 -45.56
CA SER A 262 -29.85 16.37 -46.01
C SER A 262 -28.40 16.02 -46.35
N ALA A 263 -27.69 16.88 -47.06
CA ALA A 263 -26.27 16.71 -47.35
C ALA A 263 -25.40 16.65 -46.09
N ALA A 264 -25.72 17.45 -45.07
CA ALA A 264 -25.04 17.42 -43.78
C ALA A 264 -25.23 16.11 -43.01
N LEU A 265 -26.39 15.46 -43.16
CA LEU A 265 -26.70 14.21 -42.49
C LEU A 265 -26.14 12.97 -43.22
N VAL A 266 -26.24 12.94 -44.55
CA VAL A 266 -25.95 11.75 -45.36
C VAL A 266 -24.47 11.60 -45.71
N LEU A 267 -23.69 12.70 -45.78
CA LEU A 267 -22.26 12.68 -46.18
C LEU A 267 -21.31 13.18 -45.11
N PRO A 268 -21.07 12.39 -44.03
CA PRO A 268 -20.18 12.78 -42.95
C PRO A 268 -18.71 12.98 -43.38
N ALA A 269 -18.29 12.32 -44.47
CA ALA A 269 -16.92 12.42 -44.98
C ALA A 269 -16.54 13.82 -45.50
N TRP A 270 -17.52 14.67 -45.81
CA TRP A 270 -17.32 16.02 -46.33
C TRP A 270 -17.53 17.10 -45.26
N ARG A 271 -17.18 16.79 -44.01
CA ARG A 271 -17.24 17.73 -42.88
C ARG A 271 -15.86 18.30 -42.59
N ALA A 272 -15.76 19.62 -42.57
CA ALA A 272 -14.57 20.33 -42.14
C ALA A 272 -14.75 20.91 -40.73
N PRO A 273 -13.70 20.89 -39.89
CA PRO A 273 -13.76 21.54 -38.60
C PRO A 273 -13.83 23.06 -38.75
N ILE A 274 -14.66 23.73 -37.92
CA ILE A 274 -14.66 25.19 -37.83
C ILE A 274 -13.48 25.58 -36.96
N PRO A 275 -12.54 26.41 -37.48
CA PRO A 275 -11.41 26.90 -36.69
C PRO A 275 -11.90 27.67 -35.47
N GLY A 276 -11.29 27.36 -34.28
CA GLY A 276 -11.62 28.04 -33.03
C GLY A 276 -12.86 27.52 -32.26
N THR A 277 -13.57 26.47 -32.78
CA THR A 277 -14.75 25.92 -32.09
C THR A 277 -14.45 24.64 -31.28
N GLY A 278 -13.24 24.10 -31.39
CA GLY A 278 -12.79 22.91 -30.68
C GLY A 278 -11.47 23.17 -29.97
N GLY A 279 -11.01 22.16 -29.22
CA GLY A 279 -9.72 22.22 -28.55
C GLY A 279 -9.75 22.85 -27.15
N GLN A 280 -10.91 23.27 -26.65
CA GLN A 280 -11.00 23.66 -25.25
C GLN A 280 -11.02 22.39 -24.40
N LEU A 281 -9.98 22.25 -23.55
CA LEU A 281 -9.94 21.21 -22.54
C LEU A 281 -11.04 21.50 -21.51
N GLN A 282 -11.93 20.55 -21.28
CA GLN A 282 -12.91 20.66 -20.21
C GLN A 282 -12.22 20.38 -18.89
N LEU A 283 -11.91 21.44 -18.14
CA LEU A 283 -11.27 21.29 -16.83
C LEU A 283 -12.23 20.64 -15.84
N PRO A 284 -11.74 19.76 -14.95
CA PRO A 284 -12.54 19.19 -13.87
C PRO A 284 -13.02 20.31 -12.92
N SER A 285 -14.17 20.10 -12.30
CA SER A 285 -14.62 20.94 -11.19
C SER A 285 -13.92 20.58 -9.90
N ASP A 286 -13.99 21.43 -8.87
CA ASP A 286 -13.43 21.13 -7.55
C ASP A 286 -13.96 19.81 -6.98
N ALA A 287 -15.23 19.48 -7.25
CA ALA A 287 -15.82 18.20 -6.83
C ALA A 287 -15.21 16.98 -7.56
N ASP A 288 -14.81 17.17 -8.82
CA ASP A 288 -14.19 16.10 -9.61
C ASP A 288 -12.74 15.86 -9.17
N VAL A 289 -12.06 16.87 -8.61
CA VAL A 289 -10.66 16.77 -8.17
C VAL A 289 -10.49 15.72 -7.08
N ALA A 290 -11.41 15.61 -6.13
CA ALA A 290 -11.36 14.58 -5.10
C ALA A 290 -11.43 13.18 -5.71
N ALA A 291 -12.35 12.95 -6.66
CA ALA A 291 -12.48 11.67 -7.37
C ALA A 291 -11.23 11.29 -8.19
N ILE A 292 -10.43 12.28 -8.62
CA ILE A 292 -9.16 12.07 -9.33
C ILE A 292 -8.02 11.82 -8.34
N PHE A 293 -7.92 12.67 -7.31
CA PHE A 293 -6.78 12.70 -6.40
C PHE A 293 -6.77 11.54 -5.42
N GLU A 294 -7.89 11.23 -4.77
CA GLU A 294 -7.96 10.21 -3.73
C GLU A 294 -7.47 8.82 -4.20
N PRO A 295 -7.93 8.29 -5.36
CA PRO A 295 -7.40 7.03 -5.86
C PRO A 295 -5.91 7.09 -6.24
N LEU A 296 -5.43 8.20 -6.83
CA LEU A 296 -4.01 8.38 -7.12
C LEU A 296 -3.17 8.36 -5.85
N HIS A 297 -3.63 9.05 -4.81
CA HIS A 297 -2.94 9.14 -3.54
C HIS A 297 -2.95 7.78 -2.78
N ALA A 298 -4.08 7.09 -2.78
CA ALA A 298 -4.18 5.76 -2.17
C ALA A 298 -3.26 4.74 -2.89
N ASN A 299 -3.23 4.77 -4.22
CA ASN A 299 -2.39 3.89 -5.03
C ASN A 299 -0.88 4.13 -4.81
N LEU A 300 -0.48 5.35 -4.47
CA LEU A 300 0.92 5.66 -4.15
C LEU A 300 1.42 4.84 -2.94
N TYR A 301 0.58 4.65 -1.93
CA TYR A 301 0.93 3.89 -0.75
C TYR A 301 1.01 2.38 -0.99
N LYS A 302 0.44 1.88 -2.09
CA LYS A 302 0.58 0.48 -2.49
C LYS A 302 2.02 0.08 -2.85
N ALA A 303 2.89 1.05 -3.11
CA ALA A 303 4.31 0.79 -3.30
C ALA A 303 5.00 0.20 -2.06
N PHE A 304 4.46 0.44 -0.86
CA PHE A 304 4.97 -0.13 0.39
C PHE A 304 4.59 -1.61 0.58
N ASP A 305 3.63 -2.11 -0.18
CA ASP A 305 3.22 -3.52 -0.15
C ASP A 305 4.18 -4.43 -0.95
N HIS A 306 5.18 -3.86 -1.65
CA HIS A 306 6.07 -4.57 -2.55
C HIS A 306 7.47 -4.74 -1.95
N GLY A 307 8.11 -5.89 -2.22
CA GLY A 307 9.43 -6.24 -1.73
C GLY A 307 10.56 -6.09 -2.76
N SER A 308 10.27 -5.98 -4.06
CA SER A 308 11.28 -5.85 -5.10
C SER A 308 11.36 -4.44 -5.69
N GLU A 309 12.57 -4.06 -6.13
CA GLU A 309 12.82 -2.74 -6.75
C GLU A 309 11.89 -2.44 -7.94
N GLY A 310 11.71 -3.43 -8.82
CA GLY A 310 10.87 -3.28 -10.01
C GLY A 310 9.41 -3.05 -9.65
N GLU A 311 8.87 -3.86 -8.74
CA GLU A 311 7.47 -3.75 -8.30
C GLU A 311 7.17 -2.43 -7.59
N ILE A 312 8.10 -1.95 -6.74
CA ILE A 312 7.98 -0.65 -6.08
C ILE A 312 7.90 0.47 -7.11
N TYR A 313 8.79 0.43 -8.13
CA TYR A 313 8.81 1.43 -9.19
C TYR A 313 7.52 1.42 -10.00
N ASP A 314 7.08 0.25 -10.45
CA ASP A 314 5.86 0.05 -11.26
C ASP A 314 4.60 0.49 -10.50
N ALA A 315 4.54 0.20 -9.19
CA ALA A 315 3.45 0.64 -8.33
C ALA A 315 3.38 2.17 -8.24
N LEU A 316 4.52 2.84 -8.05
CA LEU A 316 4.60 4.31 -8.00
C LEU A 316 4.26 4.95 -9.35
N GLU A 317 4.72 4.37 -10.48
CA GLU A 317 4.46 4.90 -11.83
C GLU A 317 2.98 4.97 -12.18
N ARG A 318 2.14 4.14 -11.57
CA ARG A 318 0.67 4.18 -11.72
C ARG A 318 0.07 5.51 -11.27
N SER A 319 0.69 6.18 -10.30
CA SER A 319 0.16 7.40 -9.70
C SER A 319 1.06 8.62 -9.85
N VAL A 320 2.37 8.42 -10.07
CA VAL A 320 3.39 9.47 -10.06
C VAL A 320 4.13 9.52 -11.38
N SER A 321 4.61 10.69 -11.77
CA SER A 321 5.41 10.85 -12.99
C SER A 321 6.47 11.94 -12.84
N GLY A 322 7.43 11.94 -13.77
CA GLY A 322 8.51 12.94 -13.82
C GLY A 322 9.56 12.77 -12.71
N PRO A 323 10.27 13.84 -12.32
CA PRO A 323 11.33 13.77 -11.32
C PRO A 323 10.85 13.29 -9.94
N LEU A 324 9.58 13.52 -9.61
CA LEU A 324 8.98 13.08 -8.34
C LEU A 324 8.99 11.55 -8.21
N LEU A 325 8.77 10.82 -9.32
CA LEU A 325 8.78 9.34 -9.31
C LEU A 325 10.12 8.80 -8.81
N GLY A 326 11.25 9.27 -9.36
CA GLY A 326 12.58 8.84 -8.89
C GLY A 326 12.86 9.21 -7.44
N THR A 327 12.35 10.37 -6.99
CA THR A 327 12.52 10.81 -5.60
C THR A 327 11.74 9.90 -4.65
N LEU A 328 10.47 9.65 -4.91
CA LEU A 328 9.62 8.79 -4.08
C LEU A 328 10.10 7.34 -4.11
N TYR A 329 10.48 6.81 -5.28
CA TYR A 329 11.08 5.49 -5.38
C TYR A 329 12.29 5.33 -4.45
N THR A 330 13.23 6.27 -4.50
CA THR A 330 14.43 6.23 -3.64
C THR A 330 14.04 6.27 -2.15
N GLN A 331 13.04 7.04 -1.79
CA GLN A 331 12.58 7.15 -0.40
C GLN A 331 11.92 5.86 0.08
N VAL A 332 10.97 5.31 -0.69
CA VAL A 332 10.26 4.07 -0.35
C VAL A 332 11.26 2.92 -0.24
N TYR A 333 12.11 2.74 -1.27
CA TYR A 333 13.09 1.68 -1.32
C TYR A 333 14.07 1.74 -0.13
N ASN A 334 14.67 2.91 0.14
CA ASN A 334 15.57 3.07 1.27
C ASN A 334 14.88 2.79 2.61
N SER A 335 13.62 3.19 2.75
CA SER A 335 12.84 2.93 3.97
C SER A 335 12.63 1.43 4.19
N LEU A 336 12.29 0.68 3.14
CA LEU A 336 12.09 -0.77 3.20
C LEU A 336 13.40 -1.51 3.47
N VAL A 337 14.49 -1.16 2.77
CA VAL A 337 15.82 -1.78 2.98
C VAL A 337 16.37 -1.52 4.37
N GLN A 338 16.23 -0.30 4.90
CA GLN A 338 16.68 0.02 6.26
C GLN A 338 15.89 -0.73 7.32
N ALA A 339 14.57 -0.85 7.12
CA ALA A 339 13.73 -1.63 8.02
C ALA A 339 14.13 -3.11 8.01
N GLU A 340 14.36 -3.71 6.85
CA GLU A 340 14.78 -5.09 6.71
C GLU A 340 16.15 -5.36 7.36
N GLN A 341 17.13 -4.48 7.15
CA GLN A 341 18.46 -4.58 7.80
C GLN A 341 18.39 -4.48 9.31
N GLY A 342 17.42 -3.73 9.85
CA GLY A 342 17.15 -3.65 11.29
C GLY A 342 16.34 -4.83 11.84
N GLY A 343 15.95 -5.81 11.01
CA GLY A 343 15.05 -6.90 11.39
C GLY A 343 13.62 -6.45 11.68
N MET A 344 13.27 -5.24 11.23
CA MET A 344 11.95 -4.65 11.34
C MET A 344 11.30 -4.58 9.96
N LEU A 345 10.00 -4.70 9.91
CA LEU A 345 9.23 -4.47 8.69
C LEU A 345 8.13 -3.44 8.98
N GLY A 346 8.13 -2.36 8.20
CA GLY A 346 7.08 -1.34 8.24
C GLY A 346 6.03 -1.63 7.18
N ILE A 347 4.78 -1.72 7.59
CA ILE A 347 3.62 -1.96 6.72
C ILE A 347 2.67 -0.78 6.86
N VAL A 348 2.17 -0.26 5.74
CA VAL A 348 1.10 0.74 5.75
C VAL A 348 -0.23 -0.01 5.81
N THR A 349 -0.91 0.09 6.96
CA THR A 349 -2.18 -0.61 7.21
C THR A 349 -3.41 0.24 6.86
N GLY A 350 -3.25 1.57 6.79
CA GLY A 350 -4.33 2.45 6.43
C GLY A 350 -3.88 3.83 5.97
N VAL A 351 -4.60 4.37 4.99
CA VAL A 351 -4.46 5.77 4.54
C VAL A 351 -5.84 6.39 4.52
N LYS A 352 -6.04 7.40 5.37
CA LYS A 352 -7.35 8.05 5.51
C LYS A 352 -7.26 9.52 5.12
N PRO A 353 -7.99 9.97 4.07
CA PRO A 353 -8.08 11.37 3.74
C PRO A 353 -8.81 12.14 4.85
N LEU A 354 -8.31 13.32 5.20
CA LEU A 354 -8.91 14.21 6.20
C LEU A 354 -9.50 15.47 5.55
N SER A 355 -8.78 16.11 4.63
CA SER A 355 -9.27 17.23 3.84
C SER A 355 -8.53 17.37 2.53
N LEU A 356 -9.20 17.89 1.51
CA LEU A 356 -8.64 18.26 0.22
C LEU A 356 -9.16 19.66 -0.14
N GLU A 357 -8.23 20.59 -0.38
CA GLU A 357 -8.54 21.96 -0.76
C GLU A 357 -7.90 22.27 -2.12
N VAL A 358 -8.72 22.52 -3.13
CA VAL A 358 -8.27 22.89 -4.47
C VAL A 358 -7.75 24.33 -4.45
N GLN A 359 -6.48 24.50 -4.83
CA GLN A 359 -5.84 25.81 -4.88
C GLN A 359 -5.98 26.45 -6.27
N SER A 360 -5.77 25.67 -7.32
CA SER A 360 -5.89 26.14 -8.70
C SER A 360 -6.18 24.98 -9.66
N ILE A 361 -6.95 25.28 -10.71
CA ILE A 361 -7.15 24.41 -11.86
C ILE A 361 -6.86 25.24 -13.11
N GLN A 362 -5.86 24.85 -13.91
CA GLN A 362 -5.39 25.64 -15.04
C GLN A 362 -4.90 24.75 -16.19
N VAL A 363 -4.72 25.36 -17.35
CA VAL A 363 -4.10 24.70 -18.51
C VAL A 363 -2.67 25.22 -18.66
N ASP A 364 -1.71 24.32 -18.76
CA ASP A 364 -0.31 24.68 -18.97
C ASP A 364 -0.01 25.11 -20.45
N LYS A 365 1.24 25.48 -20.71
CA LYS A 365 1.68 25.88 -22.05
C LYS A 365 1.63 24.76 -23.08
N GLN A 366 1.56 23.50 -22.64
CA GLN A 366 1.44 22.30 -23.47
C GLN A 366 -0.01 21.87 -23.68
N GLY A 367 -0.99 22.62 -23.15
CA GLY A 367 -2.41 22.32 -23.26
C GLY A 367 -2.91 21.24 -22.30
N ARG A 368 -2.15 20.90 -21.24
CA ARG A 368 -2.51 19.89 -20.26
C ARG A 368 -3.21 20.53 -19.06
N ALA A 369 -4.19 19.84 -18.47
CA ALA A 369 -4.78 20.26 -17.22
C ALA A 369 -3.78 20.07 -16.08
N ILE A 370 -3.60 21.10 -15.28
CA ILE A 370 -2.78 21.13 -14.06
C ILE A 370 -3.68 21.52 -12.90
N ILE A 371 -3.59 20.76 -11.81
CA ILE A 371 -4.35 20.98 -10.58
C ILE A 371 -3.37 21.09 -9.42
N ASP A 372 -3.43 22.18 -8.66
CA ASP A 372 -2.74 22.28 -7.37
C ASP A 372 -3.76 22.16 -6.25
N ALA A 373 -3.51 21.29 -5.30
CA ALA A 373 -4.37 21.05 -4.17
C ALA A 373 -3.57 20.81 -2.88
N THR A 374 -4.06 21.34 -1.77
CA THR A 374 -3.57 21.02 -0.42
C THR A 374 -4.36 19.84 0.12
N HIS A 375 -3.66 18.81 0.54
CA HIS A 375 -4.25 17.61 1.12
C HIS A 375 -3.73 17.36 2.52
N ARG A 376 -4.65 17.03 3.43
CA ARG A 376 -4.36 16.48 4.76
C ARG A 376 -4.86 15.05 4.83
N TRP A 377 -4.03 14.17 5.37
CA TRP A 377 -4.37 12.75 5.54
C TRP A 377 -3.68 12.16 6.75
N SER A 378 -4.20 11.05 7.22
CA SER A 378 -3.52 10.21 8.20
C SER A 378 -3.04 8.92 7.57
N VAL A 379 -1.88 8.47 8.01
CA VAL A 379 -1.32 7.16 7.66
C VAL A 379 -1.19 6.36 8.93
N GLU A 380 -1.82 5.20 8.92
CA GLU A 380 -1.63 4.17 9.91
C GLU A 380 -0.56 3.22 9.41
N GLY A 381 0.52 3.10 10.17
CA GLY A 381 1.63 2.23 9.86
C GLY A 381 1.89 1.28 11.01
N THR A 382 2.09 0.02 10.70
CA THR A 382 2.45 -1.03 11.65
C THR A 382 3.88 -1.46 11.43
N VAL A 383 4.69 -1.42 12.46
CA VAL A 383 6.06 -1.92 12.45
C VAL A 383 6.08 -3.29 13.11
N TYR A 384 6.38 -4.31 12.32
CA TYR A 384 6.56 -5.68 12.79
C TYR A 384 8.04 -5.95 13.08
N HIS A 385 8.31 -6.44 14.27
CA HIS A 385 9.66 -6.88 14.65
C HIS A 385 9.57 -7.90 15.79
N TRP A 386 10.46 -8.88 15.79
CA TRP A 386 10.54 -9.87 16.86
C TRP A 386 9.19 -10.54 17.20
N GLY A 387 8.33 -10.81 16.19
CA GLY A 387 7.07 -11.53 16.34
C GLY A 387 5.94 -10.74 17.03
N HIS A 388 6.07 -9.44 17.15
CA HIS A 388 5.00 -8.53 17.56
C HIS A 388 5.00 -7.25 16.74
N SER A 389 3.90 -6.53 16.76
CA SER A 389 3.75 -5.30 16.00
C SER A 389 3.38 -4.10 16.87
N HIS A 390 3.71 -2.92 16.37
CA HIS A 390 3.33 -1.65 16.96
C HIS A 390 2.67 -0.78 15.90
N THR A 391 1.45 -0.37 16.13
CA THR A 391 0.74 0.54 15.24
C THR A 391 1.00 2.00 15.63
N ARG A 392 1.15 2.86 14.63
CA ARG A 392 1.35 4.29 14.79
C ARG A 392 0.56 5.04 13.75
N VAL A 393 0.00 6.16 14.17
CA VAL A 393 -0.72 7.07 13.28
C VAL A 393 0.05 8.36 13.13
N HIS A 394 0.24 8.79 11.89
CA HIS A 394 0.83 10.07 11.54
C HIS A 394 -0.13 10.85 10.65
N GLU A 395 -0.27 12.14 10.93
CA GLU A 395 -0.98 13.06 10.07
C GLU A 395 0.01 13.90 9.27
N TYR A 396 -0.35 14.15 8.03
CA TYR A 396 0.44 14.88 7.06
C TYR A 396 -0.39 15.99 6.41
N GLU A 397 0.28 17.06 6.01
CA GLU A 397 -0.24 18.07 5.11
C GLU A 397 0.78 18.36 4.01
N ALA A 398 0.34 18.33 2.76
CA ALA A 398 1.17 18.66 1.60
C ALA A 398 0.37 19.35 0.51
N VAL A 399 1.08 20.13 -0.30
CA VAL A 399 0.58 20.63 -1.58
C VAL A 399 1.00 19.65 -2.66
N TYR A 400 0.05 19.19 -3.45
CA TYR A 400 0.24 18.30 -4.58
C TYR A 400 -0.05 19.05 -5.88
N THR A 401 0.74 18.76 -6.91
CA THR A 401 0.48 19.16 -8.29
C THR A 401 0.14 17.92 -9.11
N LEU A 402 -1.04 17.89 -9.71
CA LEU A 402 -1.47 16.86 -10.63
C LEU A 402 -1.39 17.36 -12.07
N ALA A 403 -1.10 16.46 -13.00
CA ALA A 403 -1.14 16.75 -14.44
C ALA A 403 -1.94 15.68 -15.18
N GLY A 404 -2.79 16.14 -16.11
CA GLY A 404 -3.44 15.27 -17.09
C GLY A 404 -2.45 14.95 -18.21
N LEU A 405 -1.94 13.70 -18.23
CA LEU A 405 -0.99 13.19 -19.24
C LEU A 405 -1.69 12.23 -20.21
N GLU A 406 -0.99 11.81 -21.27
CA GLU A 406 -1.54 10.82 -22.22
C GLU A 406 -1.87 9.48 -21.55
N GLN A 407 -1.09 9.09 -20.53
CA GLN A 407 -1.29 7.87 -19.77
C GLN A 407 -2.33 8.00 -18.64
N GLY A 408 -2.99 9.14 -18.51
CA GLY A 408 -3.94 9.44 -17.43
C GLY A 408 -3.43 10.51 -16.46
N TRP A 409 -4.18 10.73 -15.39
CA TRP A 409 -3.78 11.64 -14.33
C TRP A 409 -2.56 11.11 -13.57
N ARG A 410 -1.63 12.02 -13.26
CA ARG A 410 -0.44 11.71 -12.44
C ARG A 410 -0.14 12.84 -11.46
N ILE A 411 0.37 12.49 -10.30
CA ILE A 411 1.00 13.41 -9.37
C ILE A 411 2.40 13.71 -9.92
N VAL A 412 2.68 14.99 -10.21
CA VAL A 412 3.96 15.44 -10.78
C VAL A 412 4.75 16.31 -9.83
N GLY A 413 4.13 16.78 -8.72
CA GLY A 413 4.75 17.58 -7.69
C GLY A 413 4.15 17.31 -6.33
N GLN A 414 5.02 17.39 -5.31
CA GLN A 414 4.64 17.30 -3.89
C GLN A 414 5.51 18.25 -3.08
N GLN A 415 4.89 19.03 -2.22
CA GLN A 415 5.56 19.87 -1.24
C GLN A 415 4.95 19.64 0.14
N MET A 416 5.68 18.94 0.99
CA MET A 416 5.26 18.68 2.37
C MET A 416 5.24 19.98 3.17
N ARG A 417 4.20 20.19 3.97
CA ARG A 417 4.04 21.34 4.85
C ARG A 417 4.13 20.97 6.32
N GLU A 418 3.44 19.88 6.69
CA GLU A 418 3.37 19.46 8.09
C GLU A 418 3.40 17.94 8.19
N GLN A 419 4.02 17.44 9.26
CA GLN A 419 3.97 16.06 9.70
C GLN A 419 3.86 16.05 11.22
N ARG A 420 2.91 15.28 11.77
CA ARG A 420 2.79 15.12 13.21
C ARG A 420 2.40 13.68 13.55
N ARG A 421 2.89 13.20 14.67
CA ARG A 421 2.45 11.95 15.27
C ARG A 421 1.20 12.22 16.11
N VAL A 422 0.21 11.36 15.99
CA VAL A 422 -0.99 11.38 16.82
C VAL A 422 -1.08 10.07 17.60
N ASP A 423 -1.68 10.10 18.76
CA ASP A 423 -2.03 8.89 19.52
C ASP A 423 -3.31 8.24 18.95
N GLU A 424 -3.69 7.08 19.49
CA GLU A 424 -4.87 6.34 19.06
C GLU A 424 -6.19 7.14 19.22
N ASP A 425 -6.22 8.10 20.14
CA ASP A 425 -7.35 8.99 20.37
C ASP A 425 -7.34 10.25 19.48
N GLY A 426 -6.34 10.38 18.58
CA GLY A 426 -6.19 11.53 17.68
C GLY A 426 -5.66 12.79 18.39
N GLN A 427 -5.20 12.67 19.63
CA GLN A 427 -4.54 13.75 20.35
C GLN A 427 -3.06 13.81 19.99
N MET A 428 -2.45 15.00 20.10
CA MET A 428 -1.00 15.12 19.91
C MET A 428 -0.29 14.28 20.97
N ALA A 429 0.49 13.28 20.50
CA ALA A 429 1.36 12.55 21.39
C ALA A 429 2.37 13.56 21.98
N ASP A 430 2.21 13.90 23.24
CA ASP A 430 3.16 14.74 23.95
C ASP A 430 4.57 14.16 23.72
N ARG A 431 5.52 15.01 23.35
CA ARG A 431 6.93 14.64 23.42
C ARG A 431 7.21 14.31 24.88
N GLN A 432 7.17 13.03 25.22
CA GLN A 432 7.77 12.60 26.47
C GLN A 432 9.21 13.07 26.42
N ALA A 433 9.52 14.05 27.24
CA ALA A 433 10.88 14.53 27.42
C ALA A 433 11.73 13.29 27.72
N GLU A 434 12.64 12.97 26.82
CA GLU A 434 13.68 11.99 27.05
C GLU A 434 14.33 12.38 28.39
N PRO A 435 14.35 11.50 29.41
CA PRO A 435 15.03 11.85 30.64
C PRO A 435 16.49 12.12 30.26
N ALA A 436 16.97 13.29 30.62
CA ALA A 436 18.33 13.69 30.39
C ALA A 436 19.24 12.56 30.90
N ARG A 437 20.01 11.95 29.98
CA ARG A 437 21.05 11.02 30.34
C ARG A 437 22.02 11.79 31.24
N GLU A 438 21.97 11.53 32.53
CA GLU A 438 23.06 11.88 33.41
C GLU A 438 24.30 11.15 32.92
N SER A 439 25.29 11.95 32.53
CA SER A 439 26.60 11.51 32.16
C SER A 439 27.25 10.82 33.35
N PHE A 440 27.59 9.53 33.22
CA PHE A 440 28.61 8.86 33.97
C PHE A 440 29.73 8.44 33.02
#